data_b373e5ca30aba1274a0fd3be4c214a8e
#
_entry.id   b373e5ca30aba1274a0fd3be4c214a8e
#
_cell.length_a   1.000
_cell.length_b   1.000
_cell.length_c   1.000
_cell.angle_alpha   90.00
_cell.angle_beta   90.00
_cell.angle_gamma   90.00
#
_symmetry.space_group_name_H-M   'P 1'
#
loop_
_entity.id
_entity.type
_entity.pdbx_description
1 polymer ?
#
loop_
_entity_poly.entity_id
_entity_poly.type
_entity_poly.pdbx_seq_one_letter_code
_entity_poly.pdbx_strand_id
1 'polypeptide(L)'
;MATPRDVSLQMTRNIGIMAHIDAGKTTTTERILYYTGINHKIGEVHDGAATMDWMEQEQERGITITSAATTCYWSHTETQHDPALFKKNRHRINIIDTPGHVDFTVEVQRSLRVLDGSVTVLAAKGGVEPQSETVWRQADEYKVPRMVYVNKMDTMGADFYRCVQMLHDRLHANGVPIQLPVGQEDTFKGIIDLIDMQADIYYDDMGNDVRVEPIPEDMQEKAQEYHDKLIEAVAETDEELMMKYLEGEELTKEEIKAALRKATISNEIVPVVCGSSYKNRGVQKLLDAIVDYMPAPTDVAAIKGTNPETGEEEDRISCLLYTSPSPRDYAAS
;
A
#
# COMPACT_ATOMS: atom_id res chain seq x y z
N MET A 1 17.65 21.97 -20.35
CA MET A 1 16.30 22.20 -19.78
C MET A 1 15.79 20.86 -19.29
N ALA A 2 15.42 20.73 -18.02
CA ALA A 2 14.84 19.50 -17.51
C ALA A 2 13.50 19.24 -18.22
N THR A 3 13.28 18.03 -18.68
CA THR A 3 11.99 17.61 -19.28
C THR A 3 10.90 17.83 -18.23
N PRO A 4 9.80 18.52 -18.57
CA PRO A 4 8.71 18.70 -17.62
C PRO A 4 8.20 17.31 -17.17
N ARG A 5 7.94 17.17 -15.86
CA ARG A 5 7.37 15.95 -15.30
C ARG A 5 5.97 15.76 -15.87
N ASP A 6 5.63 14.54 -16.24
CA ASP A 6 4.30 14.18 -16.72
C ASP A 6 3.24 14.11 -15.61
N VAL A 7 3.69 13.91 -14.35
CA VAL A 7 2.87 13.88 -13.13
C VAL A 7 3.60 14.69 -12.04
N SER A 8 2.85 15.45 -11.24
CA SER A 8 3.39 16.23 -10.12
C SER A 8 3.92 15.30 -9.01
N LEU A 9 4.82 15.81 -8.17
CA LEU A 9 5.33 15.04 -7.01
C LEU A 9 4.23 14.70 -6.02
N GLN A 10 3.25 15.58 -5.83
CA GLN A 10 2.09 15.33 -4.96
C GLN A 10 1.26 14.11 -5.41
N MET A 11 1.25 13.85 -6.74
CA MET A 11 0.57 12.70 -7.33
C MET A 11 1.54 11.54 -7.62
N THR A 12 2.69 11.51 -6.96
CA THR A 12 3.66 10.41 -7.06
C THR A 12 3.63 9.61 -5.75
N ARG A 13 3.83 8.29 -5.85
CA ARG A 13 3.94 7.36 -4.70
C ARG A 13 5.15 6.46 -4.94
N ASN A 14 6.14 6.54 -4.07
CA ASN A 14 7.30 5.62 -4.07
C ASN A 14 7.08 4.60 -2.96
N ILE A 15 6.60 3.44 -3.32
CA ILE A 15 6.19 2.41 -2.36
C ILE A 15 7.03 1.15 -2.48
N GLY A 16 7.33 0.55 -1.33
CA GLY A 16 7.87 -0.80 -1.23
C GLY A 16 6.76 -1.81 -0.98
N ILE A 17 6.86 -2.98 -1.59
CA ILE A 17 6.00 -4.11 -1.24
C ILE A 17 6.83 -5.09 -0.42
N MET A 18 6.43 -5.27 0.84
CA MET A 18 7.10 -6.11 1.82
C MET A 18 6.22 -7.28 2.19
N ALA A 19 6.81 -8.46 2.36
CA ALA A 19 6.06 -9.65 2.73
C ALA A 19 6.99 -10.71 3.29
N HIS A 20 6.45 -11.62 4.11
CA HIS A 20 7.14 -12.87 4.36
C HIS A 20 7.06 -13.81 3.14
N ILE A 21 7.85 -14.88 3.16
CA ILE A 21 7.83 -15.90 2.10
C ILE A 21 6.40 -16.45 1.97
N ASP A 22 5.95 -16.64 0.75
CA ASP A 22 4.62 -17.16 0.41
C ASP A 22 3.42 -16.31 0.86
N ALA A 23 3.59 -15.06 1.31
CA ALA A 23 2.44 -14.17 1.55
C ALA A 23 1.72 -13.73 0.26
N GLY A 24 2.35 -13.96 -0.89
CA GLY A 24 1.84 -13.57 -2.20
C GLY A 24 2.33 -12.20 -2.67
N LYS A 25 3.55 -11.78 -2.26
CA LYS A 25 4.18 -10.53 -2.69
C LYS A 25 4.21 -10.43 -4.22
N THR A 26 4.90 -11.35 -4.89
CA THR A 26 5.05 -11.36 -6.36
C THR A 26 3.68 -11.42 -7.05
N THR A 27 2.76 -12.25 -6.57
CA THR A 27 1.39 -12.30 -7.11
C THR A 27 0.68 -10.95 -6.99
N THR A 28 0.82 -10.27 -5.85
CA THR A 28 0.20 -8.94 -5.65
C THR A 28 0.81 -7.91 -6.60
N THR A 29 2.13 -7.89 -6.73
CA THR A 29 2.83 -6.98 -7.64
C THR A 29 2.43 -7.22 -9.09
N GLU A 30 2.40 -8.48 -9.55
CA GLU A 30 1.95 -8.85 -10.90
C GLU A 30 0.50 -8.43 -11.17
N ARG A 31 -0.41 -8.53 -10.19
CA ARG A 31 -1.79 -8.06 -10.34
C ARG A 31 -1.89 -6.54 -10.40
N ILE A 32 -1.07 -5.84 -9.62
CA ILE A 32 -0.96 -4.38 -9.72
C ILE A 32 -0.50 -3.99 -11.14
N LEU A 33 0.54 -4.63 -11.68
CA LEU A 33 1.03 -4.37 -13.04
C LEU A 33 -0.01 -4.70 -14.12
N TYR A 34 -0.80 -5.74 -13.91
CA TYR A 34 -1.90 -6.08 -14.81
C TYR A 34 -2.99 -5.02 -14.83
N TYR A 35 -3.51 -4.63 -13.67
CA TYR A 35 -4.58 -3.62 -13.59
C TYR A 35 -4.14 -2.22 -14.02
N THR A 36 -2.87 -1.91 -13.89
CA THR A 36 -2.30 -0.64 -14.38
C THR A 36 -1.91 -0.67 -15.87
N GLY A 37 -2.15 -1.80 -16.55
CA GLY A 37 -1.94 -1.94 -18.00
C GLY A 37 -0.47 -2.09 -18.42
N ILE A 38 0.46 -2.31 -17.48
CA ILE A 38 1.86 -2.60 -17.78
C ILE A 38 1.98 -4.02 -18.34
N ASN A 39 1.31 -4.98 -17.71
CA ASN A 39 1.24 -6.35 -18.17
C ASN A 39 -0.06 -6.60 -18.92
N HIS A 40 0.03 -7.20 -20.10
CA HIS A 40 -1.15 -7.56 -20.91
C HIS A 40 -1.71 -8.94 -20.58
N LYS A 41 -0.97 -9.74 -19.84
CA LYS A 41 -1.37 -11.09 -19.39
C LYS A 41 -1.10 -11.20 -17.89
N ILE A 42 -1.96 -11.95 -17.23
CA ILE A 42 -1.74 -12.33 -15.85
C ILE A 42 -0.63 -13.39 -15.86
N GLY A 43 0.58 -13.00 -15.42
CA GLY A 43 1.69 -13.94 -15.20
C GLY A 43 1.41 -14.78 -13.93
N GLU A 44 1.54 -16.08 -14.01
CA GLU A 44 1.58 -16.95 -12.83
C GLU A 44 3.02 -17.16 -12.41
N VAL A 45 3.29 -16.99 -11.11
CA VAL A 45 4.64 -17.15 -10.51
C VAL A 45 5.19 -18.55 -10.77
N HIS A 46 4.30 -19.56 -10.79
CA HIS A 46 4.66 -20.96 -11.02
C HIS A 46 5.10 -21.28 -12.46
N ASP A 47 4.76 -20.41 -13.42
CA ASP A 47 5.14 -20.59 -14.83
C ASP A 47 6.41 -19.82 -15.22
N GLY A 48 7.09 -19.18 -14.24
CA GLY A 48 8.31 -18.37 -14.48
C GLY A 48 8.07 -17.12 -15.32
N ALA A 49 6.83 -16.63 -15.38
CA ALA A 49 6.40 -15.52 -16.23
C ALA A 49 6.26 -14.19 -15.47
N ALA A 50 6.78 -14.09 -14.24
CA ALA A 50 6.70 -12.88 -13.43
C ALA A 50 7.63 -11.79 -13.98
N THR A 51 7.08 -10.60 -14.23
CA THR A 51 7.82 -9.47 -14.84
C THR A 51 8.86 -8.87 -13.91
N MET A 52 8.62 -8.94 -12.59
CA MET A 52 9.52 -8.37 -11.58
C MET A 52 10.69 -9.30 -11.23
N ASP A 53 10.51 -10.61 -11.37
CA ASP A 53 11.56 -11.61 -11.15
C ASP A 53 12.33 -11.79 -12.48
N TRP A 54 13.26 -10.87 -12.77
CA TRP A 54 13.97 -10.84 -14.06
C TRP A 54 15.19 -11.75 -14.13
N MET A 55 15.68 -12.23 -12.98
CA MET A 55 16.79 -13.19 -12.92
C MET A 55 16.27 -14.61 -13.02
N GLU A 56 16.97 -15.45 -13.82
CA GLU A 56 16.66 -16.88 -13.98
C GLU A 56 16.58 -17.61 -12.61
N GLN A 57 17.46 -17.24 -11.67
CA GLN A 57 17.49 -17.78 -10.31
C GLN A 57 16.28 -17.35 -9.46
N GLU A 58 15.72 -16.17 -9.68
CA GLU A 58 14.49 -15.70 -9.04
C GLU A 58 13.29 -16.48 -9.57
N GLN A 59 13.24 -16.68 -10.89
CA GLN A 59 12.18 -17.43 -11.56
C GLN A 59 12.19 -18.92 -11.17
N GLU A 60 13.37 -19.55 -11.11
CA GLU A 60 13.51 -20.96 -10.70
C GLU A 60 13.11 -21.20 -9.25
N ARG A 61 13.40 -20.26 -8.36
CA ARG A 61 13.15 -20.39 -6.92
C ARG A 61 11.85 -19.76 -6.45
N GLY A 62 11.21 -18.93 -7.28
CA GLY A 62 10.01 -18.19 -6.94
C GLY A 62 10.22 -17.17 -5.82
N ILE A 63 11.45 -16.63 -5.65
CA ILE A 63 11.80 -15.64 -4.64
C ILE A 63 12.49 -14.43 -5.27
N THR A 64 12.19 -13.25 -4.81
CA THR A 64 12.90 -12.02 -5.19
C THR A 64 14.24 -11.96 -4.46
N ILE A 65 15.33 -11.80 -5.21
CA ILE A 65 16.70 -11.71 -4.70
C ILE A 65 17.17 -10.26 -4.73
N THR A 66 16.93 -9.57 -5.85
CA THR A 66 17.33 -8.17 -6.07
C THR A 66 16.11 -7.26 -6.10
N SER A 67 16.26 -6.05 -5.54
CA SER A 67 15.19 -5.07 -5.62
C SER A 67 14.99 -4.60 -7.05
N ALA A 68 13.78 -4.77 -7.57
CA ALA A 68 13.37 -4.26 -8.87
C ALA A 68 12.44 -3.06 -8.70
N ALA A 69 12.56 -2.07 -9.59
CA ALA A 69 11.70 -0.89 -9.58
C ALA A 69 10.90 -0.80 -10.86
N THR A 70 9.59 -0.70 -10.74
CA THR A 70 8.68 -0.53 -11.88
C THR A 70 7.77 0.65 -11.66
N THR A 71 7.52 1.42 -12.73
CA THR A 71 6.60 2.55 -12.69
C THR A 71 5.28 2.19 -13.35
N CYS A 72 4.18 2.45 -12.66
CA CYS A 72 2.84 2.31 -13.22
C CYS A 72 1.99 3.56 -12.91
N TYR A 73 0.81 3.63 -13.51
CA TYR A 73 -0.10 4.77 -13.36
C TYR A 73 -1.47 4.26 -12.92
N TRP A 74 -2.05 4.94 -11.93
CA TRP A 74 -3.37 4.61 -11.42
C TRP A 74 -4.20 5.87 -11.20
N SER A 75 -5.47 5.75 -11.44
CA SER A 75 -6.50 6.69 -11.01
C SER A 75 -7.56 5.90 -10.26
N HIS A 76 -8.31 6.53 -9.37
CA HIS A 76 -9.38 5.84 -8.65
C HIS A 76 -10.26 5.01 -9.56
N THR A 77 -10.68 3.85 -9.09
CA THR A 77 -11.50 2.88 -9.82
C THR A 77 -12.71 3.55 -10.48
N GLU A 78 -13.34 4.49 -9.79
CA GLU A 78 -14.49 5.25 -10.31
C GLU A 78 -14.18 6.14 -11.52
N THR A 79 -12.94 6.59 -11.67
CA THR A 79 -12.52 7.54 -12.72
C THR A 79 -11.78 6.89 -13.87
N GLN A 80 -11.47 5.60 -13.79
CA GLN A 80 -10.66 4.88 -14.78
C GLN A 80 -11.33 4.78 -16.16
N HIS A 81 -12.64 4.70 -16.19
CA HIS A 81 -13.40 4.53 -17.44
C HIS A 81 -13.52 5.81 -18.27
N ASP A 82 -13.22 6.98 -17.67
CA ASP A 82 -13.20 8.26 -18.37
C ASP A 82 -11.75 8.68 -18.68
N PRO A 83 -11.30 8.67 -19.96
CA PRO A 83 -9.92 9.01 -20.32
C PRO A 83 -9.50 10.42 -19.92
N ALA A 84 -10.44 11.39 -19.86
CA ALA A 84 -10.14 12.76 -19.45
C ALA A 84 -9.93 12.87 -17.95
N LEU A 85 -10.78 12.21 -17.16
CA LEU A 85 -10.65 12.12 -15.71
C LEU A 85 -9.43 11.29 -15.32
N PHE A 86 -9.16 10.17 -15.97
CA PHE A 86 -7.96 9.38 -15.77
C PHE A 86 -6.70 10.22 -15.97
N LYS A 87 -6.58 10.94 -17.08
CA LYS A 87 -5.42 11.79 -17.36
C LYS A 87 -5.23 12.90 -16.34
N LYS A 88 -6.32 13.45 -15.80
CA LYS A 88 -6.30 14.53 -14.81
C LYS A 88 -5.91 14.02 -13.42
N ASN A 89 -6.42 12.86 -13.04
CA ASN A 89 -6.34 12.34 -11.66
C ASN A 89 -5.32 11.20 -11.51
N ARG A 90 -4.59 10.84 -12.58
CA ARG A 90 -3.63 9.73 -12.52
C ARG A 90 -2.49 10.03 -11.57
N HIS A 91 -2.20 9.06 -10.73
CA HIS A 91 -1.01 9.02 -9.90
C HIS A 91 0.06 8.16 -10.55
N ARG A 92 1.29 8.57 -10.39
CA ARG A 92 2.46 7.77 -10.73
C ARG A 92 2.86 6.95 -9.51
N ILE A 93 2.83 5.64 -9.64
CA ILE A 93 3.24 4.72 -8.57
C ILE A 93 4.54 4.05 -9.02
N ASN A 94 5.62 4.30 -8.27
CA ASN A 94 6.87 3.60 -8.41
C ASN A 94 6.89 2.48 -7.37
N ILE A 95 6.82 1.25 -7.82
CA ILE A 95 6.85 0.07 -6.96
C ILE A 95 8.29 -0.39 -6.89
N ILE A 96 8.82 -0.50 -5.67
CA ILE A 96 10.11 -1.09 -5.38
C ILE A 96 9.83 -2.44 -4.72
N ASP A 97 10.06 -3.50 -5.48
CA ASP A 97 9.91 -4.86 -4.96
C ASP A 97 11.11 -5.20 -4.09
N THR A 98 10.86 -5.50 -2.81
CA THR A 98 11.91 -5.77 -1.84
C THR A 98 12.03 -7.27 -1.59
N PRO A 99 13.26 -7.82 -1.45
CA PRO A 99 13.42 -9.22 -1.06
C PRO A 99 12.68 -9.54 0.23
N GLY A 100 11.97 -10.67 0.25
CA GLY A 100 11.22 -11.14 1.44
C GLY A 100 12.03 -12.07 2.35
N HIS A 101 13.26 -12.41 1.99
CA HIS A 101 14.08 -13.39 2.71
C HIS A 101 15.03 -12.71 3.69
N VAL A 102 15.19 -13.28 4.89
CA VAL A 102 16.07 -12.75 5.96
C VAL A 102 17.53 -12.62 5.54
N ASP A 103 18.00 -13.43 4.59
CA ASP A 103 19.39 -13.38 4.11
C ASP A 103 19.71 -12.10 3.32
N PHE A 104 18.69 -11.37 2.86
CA PHE A 104 18.82 -10.16 2.07
C PHE A 104 18.55 -8.87 2.88
N THR A 105 18.82 -8.89 4.18
CA THR A 105 18.58 -7.76 5.10
C THR A 105 19.17 -6.44 4.61
N VAL A 106 20.38 -6.47 4.00
CA VAL A 106 21.07 -5.27 3.48
C VAL A 106 20.31 -4.66 2.31
N GLU A 107 19.77 -5.50 1.41
CA GLU A 107 18.98 -5.02 0.27
C GLU A 107 17.63 -4.43 0.72
N VAL A 108 17.00 -5.02 1.74
CA VAL A 108 15.79 -4.46 2.38
C VAL A 108 16.09 -3.09 2.98
N GLN A 109 17.17 -2.94 3.75
CA GLN A 109 17.57 -1.66 4.33
C GLN A 109 17.89 -0.57 3.29
N ARG A 110 18.54 -0.96 2.18
CA ARG A 110 18.79 -0.03 1.06
C ARG A 110 17.49 0.46 0.44
N SER A 111 16.55 -0.46 0.24
CA SER A 111 15.23 -0.13 -0.30
C SER A 111 14.46 0.79 0.63
N LEU A 112 14.43 0.52 1.94
CA LEU A 112 13.74 1.33 2.95
C LEU A 112 14.18 2.81 2.94
N ARG A 113 15.43 3.10 2.60
CA ARG A 113 15.96 4.48 2.55
C ARG A 113 15.43 5.31 1.39
N VAL A 114 14.89 4.69 0.36
CA VAL A 114 14.39 5.36 -0.85
C VAL A 114 12.87 5.32 -0.97
N LEU A 115 12.19 4.61 -0.06
CA LEU A 115 10.75 4.50 -0.01
C LEU A 115 10.14 5.69 0.73
N ASP A 116 9.06 6.23 0.18
CA ASP A 116 8.22 7.19 0.90
C ASP A 116 7.23 6.45 1.81
N GLY A 117 6.83 5.23 1.43
CA GLY A 117 5.97 4.37 2.21
C GLY A 117 6.02 2.91 1.78
N SER A 118 5.36 2.02 2.51
CA SER A 118 5.36 0.60 2.21
C SER A 118 4.01 -0.07 2.39
N VAL A 119 3.77 -1.11 1.60
CA VAL A 119 2.63 -2.03 1.74
C VAL A 119 3.16 -3.36 2.28
N THR A 120 2.73 -3.72 3.48
CA THR A 120 3.07 -5.00 4.09
C THR A 120 1.99 -6.02 3.76
N VAL A 121 2.35 -7.04 2.98
CA VAL A 121 1.44 -8.12 2.58
C VAL A 121 1.53 -9.24 3.61
N LEU A 122 0.42 -9.56 4.25
CA LEU A 122 0.30 -10.67 5.20
C LEU A 122 -0.62 -11.75 4.61
N ALA A 123 -0.29 -13.02 4.80
CA ALA A 123 -1.19 -14.11 4.48
C ALA A 123 -2.28 -14.23 5.55
N ALA A 124 -3.56 -14.23 5.17
CA ALA A 124 -4.69 -14.28 6.09
C ALA A 124 -4.67 -15.50 7.02
N LYS A 125 -4.05 -16.61 6.58
CA LYS A 125 -3.86 -17.81 7.37
C LYS A 125 -2.71 -17.70 8.38
N GLY A 126 -1.58 -17.13 7.99
CA GLY A 126 -0.36 -17.02 8.83
C GLY A 126 -0.40 -15.79 9.74
N GLY A 127 -0.92 -14.70 9.24
CA GLY A 127 -0.86 -13.39 9.90
C GLY A 127 0.56 -12.86 10.00
N VAL A 128 0.92 -12.35 11.16
CA VAL A 128 2.28 -11.85 11.43
C VAL A 128 3.22 -13.02 11.74
N GLU A 129 4.22 -13.19 10.88
CA GLU A 129 5.27 -14.21 11.01
C GLU A 129 6.60 -13.57 11.46
N PRO A 130 7.60 -14.35 11.95
CA PRO A 130 8.87 -13.80 12.43
C PRO A 130 9.61 -12.94 11.39
N GLN A 131 9.50 -13.29 10.11
CA GLN A 131 10.09 -12.49 9.02
C GLN A 131 9.38 -11.15 8.87
N SER A 132 8.04 -11.12 9.01
CA SER A 132 7.26 -9.89 9.00
C SER A 132 7.66 -8.97 10.16
N GLU A 133 7.89 -9.52 11.35
CA GLU A 133 8.37 -8.75 12.51
C GLU A 133 9.74 -8.11 12.25
N THR A 134 10.65 -8.85 11.61
CA THR A 134 11.99 -8.33 11.32
C THR A 134 11.93 -7.15 10.36
N VAL A 135 11.20 -7.29 9.25
CA VAL A 135 11.02 -6.23 8.25
C VAL A 135 10.26 -5.04 8.84
N TRP A 136 9.28 -5.31 9.71
CA TRP A 136 8.52 -4.28 10.40
C TRP A 136 9.40 -3.41 11.30
N ARG A 137 10.26 -4.03 12.13
CA ARG A 137 11.22 -3.29 12.98
C ARG A 137 12.20 -2.45 12.17
N GLN A 138 12.66 -2.96 11.02
CA GLN A 138 13.51 -2.17 10.13
C GLN A 138 12.76 -0.96 9.57
N ALA A 139 11.50 -1.12 9.18
CA ALA A 139 10.68 0.00 8.73
C ALA A 139 10.41 1.03 9.86
N ASP A 140 10.31 0.59 11.13
CA ASP A 140 10.23 1.48 12.29
C ASP A 140 11.50 2.31 12.47
N GLU A 141 12.67 1.70 12.31
CA GLU A 141 13.96 2.38 12.39
C GLU A 141 14.07 3.53 11.38
N TYR A 142 13.57 3.31 10.16
CA TYR A 142 13.55 4.33 9.11
C TYR A 142 12.28 5.20 9.12
N LYS A 143 11.36 5.00 10.05
CA LYS A 143 10.07 5.71 10.17
C LYS A 143 9.26 5.72 8.87
N VAL A 144 9.31 4.61 8.13
CA VAL A 144 8.57 4.48 6.86
C VAL A 144 7.09 4.28 7.14
N PRO A 145 6.20 5.17 6.64
CA PRO A 145 4.75 4.99 6.72
C PRO A 145 4.29 3.69 6.07
N ARG A 146 3.29 3.04 6.67
CA ARG A 146 2.88 1.70 6.26
C ARG A 146 1.38 1.56 6.15
N MET A 147 0.98 0.64 5.28
CA MET A 147 -0.34 0.03 5.28
C MET A 147 -0.19 -1.50 5.23
N VAL A 148 -1.22 -2.22 5.63
CA VAL A 148 -1.24 -3.69 5.62
C VAL A 148 -2.28 -4.17 4.62
N TYR A 149 -1.88 -5.10 3.78
CA TYR A 149 -2.76 -5.85 2.90
C TYR A 149 -2.85 -7.30 3.34
N VAL A 150 -3.99 -7.70 3.90
CA VAL A 150 -4.28 -9.07 4.30
C VAL A 150 -4.73 -9.84 3.06
N ASN A 151 -3.79 -10.58 2.49
CA ASN A 151 -3.91 -11.34 1.24
C ASN A 151 -4.32 -12.80 1.49
N LYS A 152 -4.70 -13.49 0.44
CA LYS A 152 -5.10 -14.90 0.48
C LYS A 152 -6.35 -15.17 1.32
N MET A 153 -7.32 -14.25 1.26
CA MET A 153 -8.61 -14.41 1.94
C MET A 153 -9.41 -15.61 1.45
N ASP A 154 -9.07 -16.16 0.28
CA ASP A 154 -9.64 -17.37 -0.33
C ASP A 154 -9.05 -18.69 0.18
N THR A 155 -8.02 -18.65 1.01
CA THR A 155 -7.31 -19.85 1.48
C THR A 155 -7.97 -20.42 2.73
N MET A 156 -8.04 -21.74 2.84
CA MET A 156 -8.56 -22.43 4.03
C MET A 156 -7.76 -22.04 5.30
N GLY A 157 -8.49 -21.60 6.33
CA GLY A 157 -7.94 -21.06 7.57
C GLY A 157 -7.62 -19.56 7.50
N ALA A 158 -8.10 -18.84 6.48
CA ALA A 158 -8.00 -17.40 6.41
C ALA A 158 -8.82 -16.73 7.51
N ASP A 159 -8.19 -15.81 8.27
CA ASP A 159 -8.85 -15.06 9.34
C ASP A 159 -8.28 -13.63 9.37
N PHE A 160 -9.07 -12.72 8.82
CA PHE A 160 -8.75 -11.29 8.75
C PHE A 160 -8.62 -10.66 10.15
N TYR A 161 -9.58 -10.95 11.02
CA TYR A 161 -9.67 -10.33 12.34
C TYR A 161 -8.51 -10.75 13.24
N ARG A 162 -8.11 -12.02 13.14
CA ARG A 162 -6.92 -12.53 13.81
C ARG A 162 -5.66 -11.82 13.32
N CYS A 163 -5.54 -11.55 12.01
CA CYS A 163 -4.41 -10.81 11.47
C CYS A 163 -4.35 -9.39 12.03
N VAL A 164 -5.48 -8.69 12.11
CA VAL A 164 -5.57 -7.36 12.74
C VAL A 164 -5.15 -7.42 14.21
N GLN A 165 -5.66 -8.40 14.97
CA GLN A 165 -5.27 -8.58 16.36
C GLN A 165 -3.77 -8.84 16.51
N MET A 166 -3.17 -9.63 15.63
CA MET A 166 -1.73 -9.89 15.65
C MET A 166 -0.88 -8.64 15.37
N LEU A 167 -1.38 -7.66 14.61
CA LEU A 167 -0.70 -6.37 14.44
C LEU A 167 -0.57 -5.63 15.78
N HIS A 168 -1.63 -5.64 16.59
CA HIS A 168 -1.59 -5.04 17.92
C HIS A 168 -0.70 -5.83 18.90
N ASP A 169 -0.88 -7.15 18.97
CA ASP A 169 -0.25 -7.99 19.99
C ASP A 169 1.25 -8.20 19.74
N ARG A 170 1.66 -8.35 18.48
CA ARG A 170 3.04 -8.72 18.13
C ARG A 170 3.87 -7.57 17.60
N LEU A 171 3.26 -6.62 16.89
CA LEU A 171 3.95 -5.49 16.28
C LEU A 171 3.73 -4.18 17.05
N HIS A 172 2.83 -4.18 18.04
CA HIS A 172 2.40 -2.99 18.79
C HIS A 172 1.97 -1.85 17.85
N ALA A 173 1.40 -2.22 16.71
CA ALA A 173 0.96 -1.29 15.67
C ALA A 173 -0.53 -1.00 15.81
N ASN A 174 -0.92 0.26 15.66
CA ASN A 174 -2.32 0.67 15.60
C ASN A 174 -2.91 0.32 14.23
N GLY A 175 -3.18 -0.97 14.01
CA GLY A 175 -3.79 -1.48 12.78
C GLY A 175 -5.28 -1.21 12.75
N VAL A 176 -5.71 -0.27 11.92
CA VAL A 176 -7.12 0.13 11.79
C VAL A 176 -7.69 -0.39 10.47
N PRO A 177 -8.65 -1.33 10.50
CA PRO A 177 -9.35 -1.76 9.30
C PRO A 177 -10.10 -0.61 8.64
N ILE A 178 -9.85 -0.42 7.34
CA ILE A 178 -10.64 0.48 6.48
C ILE A 178 -11.54 -0.31 5.54
N GLN A 179 -11.36 -1.62 5.52
CA GLN A 179 -12.14 -2.58 4.75
C GLN A 179 -12.41 -3.84 5.57
N LEU A 180 -13.54 -4.50 5.31
CA LEU A 180 -13.83 -5.83 5.86
C LEU A 180 -14.08 -6.82 4.72
N PRO A 181 -13.70 -8.11 4.89
CA PRO A 181 -13.96 -9.13 3.89
C PRO A 181 -15.45 -9.55 3.92
N VAL A 182 -16.05 -9.73 2.75
CA VAL A 182 -17.37 -10.37 2.59
C VAL A 182 -17.15 -11.84 2.32
N GLY A 183 -17.40 -12.67 3.33
CA GLY A 183 -17.07 -14.09 3.33
C GLY A 183 -15.59 -14.34 3.65
N GLN A 184 -15.24 -15.62 3.71
CA GLN A 184 -13.89 -16.11 3.94
C GLN A 184 -13.68 -17.42 3.20
N GLU A 185 -12.45 -17.80 2.94
CA GLU A 185 -12.10 -19.03 2.23
C GLU A 185 -12.84 -19.10 0.88
N ASP A 186 -13.48 -20.22 0.57
CA ASP A 186 -14.23 -20.41 -0.68
C ASP A 186 -15.44 -19.44 -0.83
N THR A 187 -15.92 -18.87 0.28
CA THR A 187 -17.03 -17.91 0.27
C THR A 187 -16.59 -16.47 0.12
N PHE A 188 -15.29 -16.18 0.10
CA PHE A 188 -14.78 -14.82 -0.09
C PHE A 188 -15.16 -14.28 -1.47
N LYS A 189 -16.07 -13.31 -1.50
CA LYS A 189 -16.67 -12.78 -2.73
C LYS A 189 -16.53 -11.26 -2.90
N GLY A 190 -16.08 -10.54 -1.86
CA GLY A 190 -16.01 -9.08 -1.93
C GLY A 190 -15.42 -8.45 -0.69
N ILE A 191 -15.49 -7.14 -0.65
CA ILE A 191 -15.02 -6.31 0.44
C ILE A 191 -16.04 -5.24 0.79
N ILE A 192 -16.16 -4.91 2.06
CA ILE A 192 -16.92 -3.76 2.55
C ILE A 192 -15.92 -2.61 2.70
N ASP A 193 -16.24 -1.47 2.11
CA ASP A 193 -15.57 -0.19 2.36
C ASP A 193 -16.21 0.45 3.60
N LEU A 194 -15.42 0.64 4.65
CA LEU A 194 -15.92 1.19 5.91
C LEU A 194 -16.09 2.71 5.89
N ILE A 195 -15.51 3.41 4.93
CA ILE A 195 -15.67 4.86 4.79
C ILE A 195 -16.94 5.17 3.99
N ASP A 196 -17.14 4.43 2.90
CA ASP A 196 -18.31 4.59 2.04
C ASP A 196 -19.53 3.80 2.53
N MET A 197 -19.34 2.86 3.48
CA MET A 197 -20.36 1.96 4.03
C MET A 197 -21.14 1.21 2.93
N GLN A 198 -20.39 0.63 2.00
CA GLN A 198 -20.93 -0.15 0.89
C GLN A 198 -20.07 -1.40 0.62
N ALA A 199 -20.59 -2.36 -0.12
CA ALA A 199 -19.88 -3.59 -0.45
C ALA A 199 -19.52 -3.62 -1.94
N ASP A 200 -18.26 -3.94 -2.25
CA ASP A 200 -17.78 -4.22 -3.59
C ASP A 200 -17.76 -5.73 -3.79
N ILE A 201 -18.68 -6.25 -4.59
CA ILE A 201 -18.86 -7.67 -4.85
C ILE A 201 -18.32 -8.03 -6.23
N TYR A 202 -17.48 -9.06 -6.29
CA TYR A 202 -16.83 -9.54 -7.51
C TYR A 202 -17.64 -10.69 -8.11
N TYR A 203 -18.05 -10.54 -9.38
CA TYR A 203 -18.88 -11.48 -10.11
C TYR A 203 -18.11 -12.30 -11.16
N ASP A 204 -16.85 -11.93 -11.43
CA ASP A 204 -15.98 -12.66 -12.33
C ASP A 204 -14.64 -13.04 -11.67
N ASP A 205 -13.95 -14.01 -12.25
CA ASP A 205 -12.65 -14.46 -11.75
C ASP A 205 -11.48 -13.52 -12.12
N MET A 206 -11.73 -12.58 -13.06
CA MET A 206 -10.72 -11.62 -13.50
C MET A 206 -10.78 -10.30 -12.74
N GLY A 207 -11.77 -10.12 -11.86
CA GLY A 207 -11.97 -8.91 -11.08
C GLY A 207 -12.37 -7.68 -11.93
N ASN A 208 -12.99 -7.88 -13.09
CA ASN A 208 -13.45 -6.81 -13.97
C ASN A 208 -14.93 -6.46 -13.76
N ASP A 209 -15.77 -7.43 -13.37
CA ASP A 209 -17.17 -7.21 -13.01
C ASP A 209 -17.29 -7.04 -11.50
N VAL A 210 -17.04 -5.80 -11.05
CA VAL A 210 -17.18 -5.42 -9.64
C VAL A 210 -18.42 -4.54 -9.52
N ARG A 211 -19.32 -4.92 -8.63
CA ARG A 211 -20.57 -4.18 -8.40
C ARG A 211 -20.63 -3.66 -6.99
N VAL A 212 -21.00 -2.38 -6.89
CA VAL A 212 -21.27 -1.73 -5.61
C VAL A 212 -22.68 -2.12 -5.16
N GLU A 213 -22.77 -2.74 -4.00
CA GLU A 213 -24.01 -3.25 -3.42
C GLU A 213 -24.17 -2.78 -1.97
N PRO A 214 -25.38 -2.80 -1.42
CA PRO A 214 -25.58 -2.62 0.00
C PRO A 214 -24.82 -3.69 0.80
N ILE A 215 -24.37 -3.33 2.00
CA ILE A 215 -23.73 -4.28 2.92
C ILE A 215 -24.69 -5.43 3.22
N PRO A 216 -24.25 -6.71 3.13
CA PRO A 216 -25.08 -7.87 3.47
C PRO A 216 -25.67 -7.75 4.88
N GLU A 217 -26.93 -8.17 5.06
CA GLU A 217 -27.67 -8.01 6.32
C GLU A 217 -26.95 -8.62 7.53
N ASP A 218 -26.30 -9.78 7.33
CA ASP A 218 -25.53 -10.49 8.35
C ASP A 218 -24.21 -9.80 8.73
N MET A 219 -23.78 -8.81 7.96
CA MET A 219 -22.56 -8.05 8.20
C MET A 219 -22.79 -6.59 8.61
N GLN A 220 -24.03 -6.09 8.56
CA GLN A 220 -24.33 -4.69 8.84
C GLN A 220 -23.91 -4.27 10.25
N GLU A 221 -24.25 -5.04 11.27
CA GLU A 221 -23.87 -4.74 12.66
C GLU A 221 -22.35 -4.67 12.83
N LYS A 222 -21.65 -5.65 12.25
CA LYS A 222 -20.19 -5.71 12.30
C LYS A 222 -19.53 -4.58 11.52
N ALA A 223 -20.06 -4.24 10.33
CA ALA A 223 -19.57 -3.12 9.55
C ALA A 223 -19.74 -1.80 10.30
N GLN A 224 -20.88 -1.60 10.97
CA GLN A 224 -21.12 -0.42 11.80
C GLN A 224 -20.13 -0.36 12.98
N GLU A 225 -19.94 -1.48 13.70
CA GLU A 225 -18.96 -1.54 14.80
C GLU A 225 -17.53 -1.13 14.34
N TYR A 226 -17.10 -1.63 13.19
CA TYR A 226 -15.78 -1.30 12.67
C TYR A 226 -15.69 0.09 12.05
N HIS A 227 -16.78 0.60 11.49
CA HIS A 227 -16.88 2.01 11.08
C HIS A 227 -16.72 2.93 12.29
N ASP A 228 -17.44 2.68 13.38
CA ASP A 228 -17.36 3.49 14.60
C ASP A 228 -15.94 3.48 15.19
N LYS A 229 -15.27 2.31 15.21
CA LYS A 229 -13.86 2.18 15.63
C LYS A 229 -12.91 2.95 14.71
N LEU A 230 -13.16 2.96 13.41
CA LEU A 230 -12.39 3.75 12.45
C LEU A 230 -12.55 5.25 12.72
N ILE A 231 -13.79 5.71 12.93
CA ILE A 231 -14.07 7.12 13.25
C ILE A 231 -13.39 7.53 14.56
N GLU A 232 -13.50 6.73 15.60
CA GLU A 232 -12.86 6.96 16.90
C GLU A 232 -11.32 7.07 16.73
N ALA A 233 -10.71 6.08 16.06
CA ALA A 233 -9.26 6.09 15.82
C ALA A 233 -8.78 7.30 15.02
N VAL A 234 -9.56 7.75 14.03
CA VAL A 234 -9.25 8.95 13.24
C VAL A 234 -9.44 10.20 14.06
N ALA A 235 -10.52 10.30 14.85
CA ALA A 235 -10.78 11.45 15.70
C ALA A 235 -9.69 11.66 16.77
N GLU A 236 -9.12 10.58 17.32
CA GLU A 236 -8.02 10.65 18.29
C GLU A 236 -6.75 11.32 17.73
N THR A 237 -6.57 11.38 16.42
CA THR A 237 -5.38 11.96 15.78
C THR A 237 -5.47 13.47 15.52
N ASP A 238 -6.64 14.08 15.72
CA ASP A 238 -6.86 15.50 15.42
C ASP A 238 -7.83 16.13 16.44
N GLU A 239 -7.41 17.19 17.12
CA GLU A 239 -8.20 17.84 18.18
C GLU A 239 -9.55 18.39 17.70
N GLU A 240 -9.60 18.90 16.46
CA GLU A 240 -10.84 19.45 15.89
C GLU A 240 -11.85 18.32 15.60
N LEU A 241 -11.36 17.21 15.04
CA LEU A 241 -12.19 16.03 14.77
C LEU A 241 -12.64 15.35 16.06
N MET A 242 -11.80 15.34 17.08
CA MET A 242 -12.16 14.81 18.40
C MET A 242 -13.30 15.63 19.03
N MET A 243 -13.26 16.96 18.92
CA MET A 243 -14.35 17.80 19.43
C MET A 243 -15.66 17.53 18.70
N LYS A 244 -15.65 17.45 17.37
CA LYS A 244 -16.84 17.08 16.58
C LYS A 244 -17.40 15.72 16.98
N TYR A 245 -16.53 14.73 17.14
CA TYR A 245 -16.91 13.39 17.56
C TYR A 245 -17.59 13.36 18.94
N LEU A 246 -17.04 14.11 19.92
CA LEU A 246 -17.59 14.21 21.27
C LEU A 246 -18.91 15.00 21.31
N GLU A 247 -19.11 15.95 20.40
CA GLU A 247 -20.36 16.71 20.25
C GLU A 247 -21.45 15.89 19.51
N GLY A 248 -21.08 14.71 18.99
CA GLY A 248 -22.00 13.83 18.25
C GLY A 248 -22.26 14.30 16.81
N GLU A 249 -21.37 15.10 16.25
CA GLU A 249 -21.42 15.49 14.84
C GLU A 249 -20.83 14.39 13.97
N GLU A 250 -21.47 14.11 12.84
CA GLU A 250 -20.93 13.17 11.85
C GLU A 250 -19.73 13.77 11.10
N LEU A 251 -18.64 13.02 11.03
CA LEU A 251 -17.48 13.39 10.21
C LEU A 251 -17.77 13.14 8.73
N THR A 252 -17.39 14.07 7.88
CA THR A 252 -17.49 13.89 6.42
C THR A 252 -16.44 12.89 5.93
N LYS A 253 -16.72 12.24 4.78
CA LYS A 253 -15.77 11.30 4.16
C LYS A 253 -14.43 11.95 3.84
N GLU A 254 -14.45 13.21 3.41
CA GLU A 254 -13.27 13.99 3.10
C GLU A 254 -12.42 14.23 4.35
N GLU A 255 -13.05 14.55 5.49
CA GLU A 255 -12.37 14.74 6.78
C GLU A 255 -11.74 13.42 7.24
N ILE A 256 -12.50 12.32 7.18
CA ILE A 256 -11.99 10.99 7.54
C ILE A 256 -10.78 10.62 6.68
N LYS A 257 -10.87 10.75 5.35
CA LYS A 257 -9.78 10.43 4.42
C LYS A 257 -8.54 11.29 4.66
N ALA A 258 -8.73 12.60 4.87
CA ALA A 258 -7.64 13.54 5.11
C ALA A 258 -6.92 13.24 6.43
N ALA A 259 -7.64 12.98 7.50
CA ALA A 259 -7.08 12.66 8.81
C ALA A 259 -6.42 11.28 8.81
N LEU A 260 -7.04 10.27 8.21
CA LEU A 260 -6.45 8.94 8.05
C LEU A 260 -5.13 9.01 7.27
N ARG A 261 -5.06 9.79 6.18
CA ARG A 261 -3.82 10.01 5.45
C ARG A 261 -2.75 10.65 6.34
N LYS A 262 -3.08 11.72 7.07
CA LYS A 262 -2.17 12.42 7.98
C LYS A 262 -1.64 11.47 9.05
N ALA A 263 -2.52 10.69 9.68
CA ALA A 263 -2.17 9.70 10.69
C ALA A 263 -1.33 8.52 10.13
N THR A 264 -1.56 8.13 8.89
CA THR A 264 -0.73 7.13 8.20
C THR A 264 0.68 7.65 7.97
N ILE A 265 0.82 8.89 7.50
CA ILE A 265 2.12 9.53 7.24
C ILE A 265 2.91 9.73 8.53
N SER A 266 2.25 10.06 9.64
CA SER A 266 2.89 10.19 10.98
C SER A 266 3.16 8.85 11.66
N ASN A 267 2.73 7.72 11.09
CA ASN A 267 2.78 6.36 11.67
C ASN A 267 1.92 6.19 12.95
N GLU A 268 0.91 7.00 13.15
CA GLU A 268 -0.05 6.88 14.26
C GLU A 268 -1.10 5.81 13.99
N ILE A 269 -1.52 5.68 12.72
CA ILE A 269 -2.44 4.66 12.24
C ILE A 269 -1.79 3.86 11.11
N VAL A 270 -2.05 2.57 11.09
CA VAL A 270 -1.71 1.67 10.00
C VAL A 270 -3.01 1.19 9.34
N PRO A 271 -3.40 1.71 8.17
CA PRO A 271 -4.59 1.25 7.47
C PRO A 271 -4.48 -0.22 7.10
N VAL A 272 -5.54 -0.99 7.34
CA VAL A 272 -5.59 -2.41 7.00
C VAL A 272 -6.67 -2.64 5.96
N VAL A 273 -6.25 -3.23 4.83
CA VAL A 273 -7.11 -3.63 3.72
C VAL A 273 -7.02 -5.14 3.51
N CYS A 274 -7.95 -5.73 2.77
CA CYS A 274 -8.00 -7.17 2.55
C CYS A 274 -8.27 -7.54 1.09
N GLY A 275 -7.94 -8.78 0.74
CA GLY A 275 -8.24 -9.30 -0.59
C GLY A 275 -7.62 -10.67 -0.88
N SER A 276 -7.73 -11.07 -2.13
CA SER A 276 -7.04 -12.22 -2.69
C SER A 276 -6.45 -11.86 -4.05
N SER A 277 -5.15 -11.67 -4.08
CA SER A 277 -4.43 -11.36 -5.32
C SER A 277 -4.54 -12.51 -6.33
N TYR A 278 -4.57 -13.76 -5.86
CA TYR A 278 -4.73 -14.92 -6.72
C TYR A 278 -6.11 -14.95 -7.41
N LYS A 279 -7.17 -14.63 -6.67
CA LYS A 279 -8.55 -14.55 -7.17
C LYS A 279 -8.89 -13.19 -7.79
N ASN A 280 -7.93 -12.29 -7.94
CA ASN A 280 -8.12 -10.96 -8.52
C ASN A 280 -9.18 -10.11 -7.78
N ARG A 281 -9.30 -10.25 -6.45
CA ARG A 281 -10.27 -9.56 -5.62
C ARG A 281 -9.58 -8.63 -4.62
N GLY A 282 -9.92 -7.35 -4.62
CA GLY A 282 -9.40 -6.35 -3.69
C GLY A 282 -8.15 -5.60 -4.16
N VAL A 283 -7.52 -5.96 -5.28
CA VAL A 283 -6.28 -5.30 -5.74
C VAL A 283 -6.52 -3.89 -6.23
N GLN A 284 -7.63 -3.62 -6.93
CA GLN A 284 -8.00 -2.27 -7.36
C GLN A 284 -8.23 -1.36 -6.15
N LYS A 285 -8.92 -1.86 -5.12
CA LYS A 285 -9.14 -1.12 -3.87
C LYS A 285 -7.88 -0.94 -3.04
N LEU A 286 -6.92 -1.87 -3.13
CA LEU A 286 -5.57 -1.65 -2.60
C LEU A 286 -4.88 -0.49 -3.32
N LEU A 287 -4.99 -0.40 -4.64
CA LEU A 287 -4.43 0.70 -5.42
C LEU A 287 -5.08 2.05 -5.07
N ASP A 288 -6.41 2.07 -4.90
CA ASP A 288 -7.13 3.26 -4.43
C ASP A 288 -6.63 3.70 -3.05
N ALA A 289 -6.47 2.77 -2.11
CA ALA A 289 -5.94 3.04 -0.77
C ALA A 289 -4.48 3.53 -0.79
N ILE A 290 -3.63 3.01 -1.70
CA ILE A 290 -2.27 3.51 -1.90
C ILE A 290 -2.28 4.98 -2.34
N VAL A 291 -3.15 5.32 -3.29
CA VAL A 291 -3.29 6.70 -3.79
C VAL A 291 -3.78 7.63 -2.70
N ASP A 292 -4.77 7.20 -1.91
CA ASP A 292 -5.40 8.04 -0.88
C ASP A 292 -4.51 8.24 0.34
N TYR A 293 -3.89 7.17 0.86
CA TYR A 293 -3.30 7.20 2.21
C TYR A 293 -1.78 7.18 2.24
N MET A 294 -1.12 6.68 1.18
CA MET A 294 0.34 6.64 1.18
C MET A 294 0.96 8.00 0.90
N PRO A 295 2.14 8.30 1.48
CA PRO A 295 2.79 9.60 1.29
C PRO A 295 3.22 9.85 -0.15
N ALA A 296 3.24 11.11 -0.53
CA ALA A 296 3.96 11.60 -1.69
C ALA A 296 5.40 11.98 -1.30
N PRO A 297 6.34 12.09 -2.24
CA PRO A 297 7.70 12.57 -1.94
C PRO A 297 7.74 13.96 -1.28
N THR A 298 6.67 14.74 -1.43
CA THR A 298 6.53 16.07 -0.80
C THR A 298 6.11 16.01 0.66
N ASP A 299 5.57 14.90 1.12
CA ASP A 299 5.12 14.70 2.49
C ASP A 299 6.25 14.18 3.39
N VAL A 300 7.33 13.67 2.77
CA VAL A 300 8.49 13.15 3.49
C VAL A 300 9.39 14.30 3.92
N ALA A 301 9.86 14.24 5.17
CA ALA A 301 10.76 15.24 5.72
C ALA A 301 12.08 15.35 4.93
N ALA A 302 12.67 16.55 4.94
CA ALA A 302 13.97 16.77 4.32
C ALA A 302 15.03 15.82 4.90
N ILE A 303 15.87 15.26 4.03
CA ILE A 303 17.01 14.46 4.45
C ILE A 303 18.12 15.41 4.89
N LYS A 304 18.55 15.30 6.15
CA LYS A 304 19.69 16.02 6.69
C LYS A 304 20.99 15.32 6.33
N GLY A 305 21.92 16.02 5.79
CA GLY A 305 23.23 15.52 5.43
C GLY A 305 24.31 16.58 5.64
N THR A 306 25.57 16.15 5.66
CA THR A 306 26.72 17.06 5.75
C THR A 306 27.35 17.18 4.37
N ASN A 307 27.55 18.40 3.90
CA ASN A 307 28.26 18.65 2.66
C ASN A 307 29.72 18.18 2.82
N PRO A 308 30.20 17.24 1.99
CA PRO A 308 31.56 16.69 2.14
C PRO A 308 32.67 17.70 1.85
N GLU A 309 32.39 18.79 1.14
CA GLU A 309 33.36 19.81 0.78
C GLU A 309 33.41 20.94 1.80
N THR A 310 32.24 21.38 2.33
CA THR A 310 32.20 22.53 3.25
C THR A 310 32.07 22.08 4.71
N GLY A 311 31.65 20.84 5.00
CA GLY A 311 31.38 20.34 6.35
C GLY A 311 30.11 20.91 6.97
N GLU A 312 29.32 21.69 6.25
CA GLU A 312 28.08 22.30 6.72
C GLU A 312 26.90 21.32 6.61
N GLU A 313 25.94 21.44 7.53
CA GLU A 313 24.69 20.70 7.45
C GLU A 313 23.82 21.26 6.33
N GLU A 314 23.33 20.40 5.47
CA GLU A 314 22.41 20.74 4.37
C GLU A 314 21.14 19.89 4.47
N ASP A 315 19.98 20.55 4.27
CA ASP A 315 18.70 19.89 4.12
C ASP A 315 18.40 19.63 2.63
N ARG A 316 18.15 18.37 2.28
CA ARG A 316 17.79 17.95 0.91
C ARG A 316 16.31 17.59 0.85
N ILE A 317 15.55 18.41 0.11
CA ILE A 317 14.11 18.23 -0.09
C ILE A 317 13.88 17.56 -1.45
N SER A 318 12.93 16.63 -1.52
CA SER A 318 12.56 15.91 -2.75
C SER A 318 12.12 16.82 -3.92
N CYS A 319 11.76 18.07 -3.62
CA CYS A 319 11.26 19.04 -4.59
C CYS A 319 12.38 19.77 -5.39
N LEU A 320 13.62 19.77 -4.93
CA LEU A 320 14.69 20.57 -5.52
C LEU A 320 15.49 19.76 -6.56
N LEU A 321 15.08 19.83 -7.81
CA LEU A 321 15.84 19.33 -8.98
C LEU A 321 17.28 19.89 -9.08
N TYR A 322 17.57 20.99 -8.37
CA TYR A 322 18.85 21.70 -8.40
C TYR A 322 19.83 21.24 -7.31
N THR A 323 19.43 20.39 -6.38
CA THR A 323 20.25 19.98 -5.23
C THR A 323 20.93 18.63 -5.41
N SER A 324 20.60 17.88 -6.46
CA SER A 324 21.28 16.63 -6.80
C SER A 324 21.80 16.77 -8.22
N PRO A 325 23.09 17.07 -8.43
CA PRO A 325 23.66 17.06 -9.76
C PRO A 325 23.50 15.67 -10.37
N SER A 326 22.96 15.61 -11.57
CA SER A 326 22.82 14.36 -12.31
C SER A 326 24.23 13.79 -12.55
N PRO A 327 24.42 12.47 -12.57
CA PRO A 327 25.68 11.87 -13.02
C PRO A 327 26.14 12.35 -14.40
N ARG A 328 25.25 12.91 -15.21
CA ARG A 328 25.56 13.56 -16.49
C ARG A 328 26.24 14.92 -16.34
N ASP A 329 26.02 15.60 -15.22
CA ASP A 329 26.62 16.92 -14.96
C ASP A 329 28.12 16.81 -14.62
N TYR A 330 28.53 15.64 -14.10
CA TYR A 330 29.97 15.32 -13.89
C TYR A 330 30.69 14.82 -15.13
N ALA A 331 29.98 14.43 -16.18
CA ALA A 331 30.62 13.98 -17.44
C ALA A 331 30.86 15.11 -18.43
N ALA A 332 30.44 16.34 -18.13
CA ALA A 332 30.58 17.53 -18.98
C ALA A 332 31.56 18.57 -18.42
N SER A 333 32.23 18.29 -17.33
CA SER A 333 33.38 19.00 -16.76
C SER A 333 34.63 18.10 -16.85
#